data_f49358ee01083234fc89ba4f351cd155
#
_entry.id   f49358ee01083234fc89ba4f351cd155
#
_cell.length_a   1.000
_cell.length_b   1.000
_cell.length_c   1.000
_cell.angle_alpha   90.00
_cell.angle_beta   90.00
_cell.angle_gamma   90.00
#
_symmetry.space_group_name_H-M   'P 1'
#
loop_
_entity.id
_entity.type
_entity.pdbx_description
1 polymer ?
#
loop_
_entity_poly.entity_id
_entity_poly.type
_entity_poly.pdbx_seq_one_letter_code
_entity_poly.pdbx_strand_id
1 'polypeptide(L)'
;MDLIKRIAERWDWRRFKPPIVAWSERGFEIIDGQHTAIGAATRGIDKIPVLVVEAADLTDRASAFVGHNQDRLAITPIQMHQAKLAAGDEDALTAQQVIDKAGATLVISAYGARGWKPGETVAITTIDQLARKRRVSARPSSRRPDRAGRPA
;
A
#
# COMPACT_ATOMS: atom_id res chain seq x y z
N MET A 1 9.62 -1.76 10.47
CA MET A 1 8.99 -0.44 10.72
C MET A 1 7.51 -0.67 10.98
N ASP A 2 7.01 -0.23 12.11
CA ASP A 2 5.60 -0.39 12.49
C ASP A 2 4.69 0.37 11.50
N LEU A 3 3.54 -0.21 11.16
CA LEU A 3 2.55 0.37 10.23
C LEU A 3 2.09 1.75 10.69
N ILE A 4 1.83 1.91 11.98
CA ILE A 4 1.38 3.18 12.58
C ILE A 4 2.43 4.27 12.38
N LYS A 5 3.70 3.98 12.69
CA LYS A 5 4.80 4.92 12.51
C LYS A 5 4.94 5.35 11.04
N ARG A 6 4.80 4.40 10.11
CA ARG A 6 4.83 4.68 8.67
C ARG A 6 3.67 5.58 8.23
N ILE A 7 2.46 5.35 8.76
CA ILE A 7 1.29 6.20 8.48
C ILE A 7 1.53 7.61 9.01
N ALA A 8 2.00 7.75 10.26
CA ALA A 8 2.27 9.03 10.86
C ALA A 8 3.35 9.84 10.11
N GLU A 9 4.46 9.21 9.74
CA GLU A 9 5.57 9.85 9.03
C GLU A 9 5.21 10.27 7.60
N ARG A 10 4.35 9.47 6.93
CA ARG A 10 3.96 9.66 5.52
C ARG A 10 2.53 10.13 5.37
N TRP A 11 2.01 10.85 6.39
CA TRP A 11 0.64 11.33 6.35
C TRP A 11 0.38 12.20 5.11
N ASP A 12 -0.65 11.83 4.37
CA ASP A 12 -1.10 12.56 3.19
C ASP A 12 -2.63 12.52 3.15
N TRP A 13 -3.27 13.69 3.22
CA TRP A 13 -4.71 13.81 3.18
C TRP A 13 -5.34 13.24 1.90
N ARG A 14 -4.62 13.20 0.79
CA ARG A 14 -5.07 12.55 -0.45
C ARG A 14 -5.19 11.03 -0.33
N ARG A 15 -4.52 10.44 0.65
CA ARG A 15 -4.53 9.00 0.95
C ARG A 15 -5.33 8.67 2.19
N PHE A 16 -5.85 9.70 2.84
CA PHE A 16 -6.62 9.55 4.05
C PHE A 16 -7.92 8.79 3.75
N LYS A 17 -8.19 7.78 4.58
CA LYS A 17 -9.47 7.07 4.60
C LYS A 17 -10.09 7.30 5.95
N PRO A 18 -11.28 7.90 6.02
CA PRO A 18 -11.95 8.13 7.28
C PRO A 18 -12.14 6.82 8.05
N PRO A 19 -11.79 6.75 9.33
CA PRO A 19 -12.18 5.64 10.18
C PRO A 19 -13.71 5.51 10.24
N ILE A 20 -14.19 4.27 10.34
CA ILE A 20 -15.60 3.98 10.55
C ILE A 20 -15.80 3.78 12.04
N VAL A 21 -16.75 4.50 12.61
CA VAL A 21 -17.04 4.49 14.04
C VAL A 21 -18.53 4.27 14.29
N ALA A 22 -18.84 3.68 15.42
CA ALA A 22 -20.21 3.65 15.95
C ALA A 22 -20.27 4.40 17.28
N TRP A 23 -21.43 4.94 17.60
CA TRP A 23 -21.67 5.55 18.89
C TRP A 23 -21.94 4.47 19.94
N SER A 24 -21.34 4.65 21.12
CA SER A 24 -21.58 3.81 22.29
C SER A 24 -21.76 4.69 23.54
N GLU A 25 -22.11 4.08 24.66
CA GLU A 25 -22.17 4.76 25.96
C GLU A 25 -20.81 5.38 26.37
N ARG A 26 -19.71 4.86 25.83
CA ARG A 26 -18.34 5.33 26.08
C ARG A 26 -17.86 6.39 25.07
N GLY A 27 -18.71 6.77 24.12
CA GLY A 27 -18.38 7.64 23.00
C GLY A 27 -18.20 6.90 21.68
N PHE A 28 -17.42 7.44 20.77
CA PHE A 28 -17.17 6.77 19.49
C PHE A 28 -16.22 5.58 19.64
N GLU A 29 -16.67 4.43 19.20
CA GLU A 29 -15.84 3.20 19.09
C GLU A 29 -15.48 2.96 17.62
N ILE A 30 -14.20 2.67 17.38
CA ILE A 30 -13.71 2.45 16.02
C ILE A 30 -14.07 1.03 15.57
N ILE A 31 -14.79 0.92 14.47
CA ILE A 31 -15.11 -0.34 13.79
C ILE A 31 -14.01 -0.70 12.79
N ASP A 32 -13.57 0.26 11.96
CA ASP A 32 -12.47 0.07 11.00
C ASP A 32 -11.62 1.34 10.93
N GLY A 33 -10.37 1.21 10.47
CA GLY A 33 -9.45 2.34 10.32
C GLY A 33 -8.65 2.69 11.59
N GLN A 34 -8.55 1.79 12.57
CA GLN A 34 -7.81 2.01 13.82
C GLN A 34 -6.38 2.49 13.59
N HIS A 35 -5.64 1.90 12.64
CA HIS A 35 -4.26 2.31 12.33
C HIS A 35 -4.20 3.76 11.81
N THR A 36 -5.20 4.20 11.07
CA THR A 36 -5.31 5.58 10.58
C THR A 36 -5.53 6.54 11.75
N ALA A 37 -6.45 6.22 12.65
CA ALA A 37 -6.74 7.05 13.82
C ALA A 37 -5.51 7.17 14.75
N ILE A 38 -4.84 6.06 15.07
CA ILE A 38 -3.63 6.07 15.90
C ILE A 38 -2.48 6.82 15.18
N GLY A 39 -2.34 6.64 13.87
CA GLY A 39 -1.34 7.35 13.06
C GLY A 39 -1.56 8.86 13.08
N ALA A 40 -2.81 9.33 12.99
CA ALA A 40 -3.17 10.73 13.13
C ALA A 40 -2.80 11.28 14.51
N ALA A 41 -3.21 10.60 15.57
CA ALA A 41 -2.87 10.97 16.95
C ALA A 41 -1.35 11.01 17.18
N THR A 42 -0.61 10.01 16.67
CA THR A 42 0.86 9.96 16.75
C THR A 42 1.52 11.16 16.06
N ARG A 43 0.89 11.68 15.00
CA ARG A 43 1.36 12.89 14.30
C ARG A 43 0.94 14.19 14.99
N GLY A 44 0.12 14.15 16.03
CA GLY A 44 -0.40 15.34 16.71
C GLY A 44 -1.60 15.97 15.98
N ILE A 45 -2.35 15.19 15.21
CA ILE A 45 -3.58 15.64 14.57
C ILE A 45 -4.73 15.38 15.54
N ASP A 46 -5.31 16.45 16.09
CA ASP A 46 -6.32 16.36 17.15
C ASP A 46 -7.71 15.97 16.64
N LYS A 47 -8.02 16.27 15.37
CA LYS A 47 -9.33 16.00 14.79
C LYS A 47 -9.19 15.45 13.38
N ILE A 48 -9.89 14.36 13.13
CA ILE A 48 -9.99 13.75 11.81
C ILE A 48 -11.46 13.52 11.45
N PRO A 49 -11.84 13.58 10.18
CA PRO A 49 -13.14 13.14 9.73
C PRO A 49 -13.35 11.66 10.01
N VAL A 50 -14.55 11.28 10.39
CA VAL A 50 -14.96 9.88 10.59
C VAL A 50 -16.28 9.62 9.90
N LEU A 51 -16.53 8.38 9.52
CA LEU A 51 -17.83 7.91 9.06
C LEU A 51 -18.55 7.28 10.26
N VAL A 52 -19.67 7.86 10.66
CA VAL A 52 -20.47 7.31 11.75
C VAL A 52 -21.51 6.36 11.16
N VAL A 53 -21.57 5.15 11.68
CA VAL A 53 -22.58 4.15 11.32
C VAL A 53 -23.41 3.78 12.54
N GLU A 54 -24.66 3.44 12.29
CA GLU A 54 -25.53 2.90 13.33
C GLU A 54 -25.15 1.42 13.55
N ALA A 55 -24.78 1.10 14.78
CA ALA A 55 -24.52 -0.26 15.25
C ALA A 55 -24.84 -0.32 16.73
N ALA A 56 -26.03 -0.81 17.02
CA ALA A 56 -26.62 -0.73 18.38
C ALA A 56 -25.87 -1.59 19.39
N ASP A 57 -25.40 -2.76 18.98
CA ASP A 57 -24.75 -3.69 19.86
C ASP A 57 -23.42 -4.24 19.27
N LEU A 58 -22.76 -5.13 20.01
CA LEU A 58 -21.50 -5.74 19.61
C LEU A 58 -21.63 -6.60 18.35
N THR A 59 -22.78 -7.26 18.18
CA THR A 59 -23.06 -8.12 17.02
C THR A 59 -23.20 -7.28 15.76
N ASP A 60 -23.91 -6.15 15.84
CA ASP A 60 -24.07 -5.20 14.74
C ASP A 60 -22.70 -4.61 14.32
N ARG A 61 -21.85 -4.28 15.31
CA ARG A 61 -20.49 -3.76 15.04
C ARG A 61 -19.61 -4.80 14.38
N ALA A 62 -19.67 -6.05 14.85
CA ALA A 62 -18.93 -7.16 14.23
C ALA A 62 -19.41 -7.42 12.80
N SER A 63 -20.72 -7.39 12.56
CA SER A 63 -21.31 -7.54 11.23
C SER A 63 -20.91 -6.41 10.29
N ALA A 64 -20.93 -5.15 10.77
CA ALA A 64 -20.45 -4.00 10.01
C ALA A 64 -18.98 -4.13 9.65
N PHE A 65 -18.12 -4.54 10.60
CA PHE A 65 -16.69 -4.80 10.34
C PHE A 65 -16.49 -5.87 9.28
N VAL A 66 -17.22 -6.99 9.35
CA VAL A 66 -17.13 -8.08 8.38
C VAL A 66 -17.59 -7.57 7.00
N GLY A 67 -18.74 -6.90 6.89
CA GLY A 67 -19.26 -6.36 5.64
C GLY A 67 -18.28 -5.40 4.98
N HIS A 68 -17.77 -4.43 5.71
CA HIS A 68 -16.80 -3.45 5.19
C HIS A 68 -15.48 -4.09 4.71
N ASN A 69 -15.08 -5.23 5.26
CA ASN A 69 -13.86 -5.93 4.85
C ASN A 69 -14.09 -6.97 3.74
N GLN A 70 -15.25 -7.63 3.71
CA GLN A 70 -15.58 -8.63 2.70
C GLN A 70 -15.92 -8.01 1.34
N ASP A 71 -16.62 -6.86 1.34
CA ASP A 71 -17.03 -6.19 0.09
C ASP A 71 -15.91 -5.38 -0.58
N ARG A 72 -14.71 -5.39 -0.02
CA ARG A 72 -13.55 -4.75 -0.65
C ARG A 72 -13.06 -5.57 -1.83
N LEU A 73 -13.32 -5.08 -3.05
CA LEU A 73 -12.64 -5.54 -4.24
C LEU A 73 -11.14 -5.28 -4.08
N ALA A 74 -10.37 -6.34 -3.89
CA ALA A 74 -8.92 -6.24 -3.83
C ALA A 74 -8.39 -5.75 -5.19
N ILE A 75 -7.66 -4.65 -5.20
CA ILE A 75 -6.95 -4.18 -6.39
C ILE A 75 -5.95 -5.25 -6.80
N THR A 76 -6.05 -5.71 -8.03
CA THR A 76 -5.12 -6.73 -8.54
C THR A 76 -3.69 -6.17 -8.65
N PRO A 77 -2.65 -7.01 -8.56
CA PRO A 77 -1.27 -6.57 -8.74
C PRO A 77 -1.04 -5.81 -10.06
N ILE A 78 -1.72 -6.19 -11.13
CA ILE A 78 -1.63 -5.53 -12.44
C ILE A 78 -2.26 -4.14 -12.41
N GLN A 79 -3.45 -3.99 -11.82
CA GLN A 79 -4.07 -2.68 -11.65
C GLN A 79 -3.20 -1.76 -10.78
N MET A 80 -2.60 -2.30 -9.73
CA MET A 80 -1.65 -1.56 -8.90
C MET A 80 -0.42 -1.13 -9.69
N HIS A 81 0.14 -1.99 -10.53
CA HIS A 81 1.26 -1.65 -11.41
C HIS A 81 0.90 -0.54 -12.39
N GLN A 82 -0.25 -0.62 -13.05
CA GLN A 82 -0.75 0.42 -13.96
C GLN A 82 -0.92 1.77 -13.25
N ALA A 83 -1.50 1.77 -12.04
CA ALA A 83 -1.65 2.98 -11.25
C ALA A 83 -0.30 3.59 -10.85
N LYS A 84 0.70 2.75 -10.52
CA LYS A 84 2.06 3.20 -10.22
C LYS A 84 2.77 3.78 -11.45
N LEU A 85 2.60 3.17 -12.63
CA LEU A 85 3.13 3.72 -13.89
C LEU A 85 2.56 5.11 -14.15
N ALA A 86 1.24 5.28 -14.02
CA ALA A 86 0.58 6.57 -14.19
C ALA A 86 1.05 7.61 -13.15
N ALA A 87 1.46 7.16 -11.95
CA ALA A 87 2.03 8.00 -10.91
C ALA A 87 3.53 8.30 -11.08
N GLY A 88 4.18 7.76 -12.12
CA GLY A 88 5.61 7.94 -12.35
C GLY A 88 6.51 7.20 -11.35
N ASP A 89 6.03 6.11 -10.75
CA ASP A 89 6.83 5.32 -9.80
C ASP A 89 8.02 4.67 -10.50
N GLU A 90 9.23 4.97 -10.03
CA GLU A 90 10.47 4.54 -10.69
C GLU A 90 10.65 3.01 -10.71
N ASP A 91 10.18 2.31 -9.69
CA ASP A 91 10.25 0.85 -9.63
C ASP A 91 9.30 0.24 -10.67
N ALA A 92 8.10 0.80 -10.81
CA ALA A 92 7.13 0.37 -11.83
C ALA A 92 7.63 0.64 -13.24
N LEU A 93 8.24 1.81 -13.49
CA LEU A 93 8.87 2.14 -14.78
C LEU A 93 10.00 1.17 -15.12
N THR A 94 10.83 0.81 -14.14
CA THR A 94 11.90 -0.17 -14.32
C THR A 94 11.35 -1.56 -14.66
N ALA A 95 10.31 -2.00 -13.94
CA ALA A 95 9.65 -3.27 -14.18
C ALA A 95 9.00 -3.30 -15.57
N GLN A 96 8.35 -2.22 -15.99
CA GLN A 96 7.77 -2.10 -17.33
C GLN A 96 8.84 -2.20 -18.42
N GLN A 97 9.97 -1.53 -18.26
CA GLN A 97 11.09 -1.64 -19.23
C GLN A 97 11.61 -3.08 -19.36
N VAL A 98 11.61 -3.86 -18.27
CA VAL A 98 11.99 -5.28 -18.32
C VAL A 98 10.98 -6.08 -19.12
N ILE A 99 9.68 -5.83 -18.91
CA ILE A 99 8.58 -6.48 -19.63
C ILE A 99 8.66 -6.18 -21.11
N ASP A 100 8.83 -4.90 -21.47
CA ASP A 100 8.92 -4.44 -22.86
C ASP A 100 10.12 -5.04 -23.59
N LYS A 101 11.31 -5.07 -22.94
CA LYS A 101 12.53 -5.68 -23.51
C LYS A 101 12.42 -7.18 -23.68
N ALA A 102 11.62 -7.85 -22.84
CA ALA A 102 11.33 -9.26 -22.98
C ALA A 102 10.26 -9.58 -24.05
N GLY A 103 9.66 -8.55 -24.66
CA GLY A 103 8.53 -8.71 -25.57
C GLY A 103 7.32 -9.35 -24.90
N ALA A 104 7.18 -9.20 -23.55
CA ALA A 104 6.11 -9.80 -22.79
C ALA A 104 4.91 -8.87 -22.66
N THR A 105 3.73 -9.45 -22.46
CA THR A 105 2.47 -8.72 -22.27
C THR A 105 1.87 -9.11 -20.92
N LEU A 106 1.56 -8.11 -20.09
CA LEU A 106 0.84 -8.33 -18.85
C LEU A 106 -0.65 -8.58 -19.14
N VAL A 107 -1.17 -9.69 -18.61
CA VAL A 107 -2.57 -10.06 -18.72
C VAL A 107 -3.20 -10.22 -17.33
N ILE A 108 -4.43 -9.77 -17.16
CA ILE A 108 -5.13 -9.78 -15.87
C ILE A 108 -5.39 -11.20 -15.40
N SER A 109 -5.70 -12.10 -16.33
CA SER A 109 -5.94 -13.50 -16.05
C SER A 109 -5.66 -14.32 -17.31
N ALA A 110 -5.01 -15.45 -17.12
CA ALA A 110 -4.86 -16.47 -18.16
C ALA A 110 -5.92 -17.57 -18.04
N TYR A 111 -6.75 -17.50 -17.01
CA TYR A 111 -7.80 -18.47 -16.78
C TYR A 111 -9.06 -18.08 -17.55
N GLY A 112 -9.52 -18.98 -18.41
CA GLY A 112 -10.71 -18.87 -19.22
C GLY A 112 -10.58 -19.72 -20.48
N ALA A 113 -11.61 -19.73 -21.33
CA ALA A 113 -11.65 -20.50 -22.58
C ALA A 113 -10.51 -20.17 -23.57
N ARG A 114 -9.79 -19.05 -23.33
CA ARG A 114 -8.73 -18.56 -24.23
C ARG A 114 -7.37 -19.24 -24.01
N GLY A 115 -7.06 -19.68 -22.78
CA GLY A 115 -5.75 -20.19 -22.40
C GLY A 115 -4.60 -19.15 -22.47
N TRP A 116 -3.37 -19.59 -22.23
CA TRP A 116 -2.15 -18.79 -22.35
C TRP A 116 -1.68 -18.65 -23.80
N LYS A 117 -1.21 -17.45 -24.15
CA LYS A 117 -0.49 -17.23 -25.40
C LYS A 117 1.01 -17.03 -25.10
N PRO A 118 1.90 -17.42 -26.02
CA PRO A 118 3.32 -17.13 -25.89
C PRO A 118 3.56 -15.64 -25.65
N GLY A 119 4.44 -15.31 -24.69
CA GLY A 119 4.73 -13.93 -24.32
C GLY A 119 3.77 -13.31 -23.29
N GLU A 120 2.68 -13.95 -22.90
CA GLU A 120 1.80 -13.44 -21.84
C GLU A 120 2.29 -13.81 -20.45
N THR A 121 2.12 -12.89 -19.49
CA THR A 121 2.49 -13.09 -18.08
C THR A 121 1.53 -12.39 -17.13
N VAL A 122 1.32 -12.97 -15.96
CA VAL A 122 0.64 -12.35 -14.79
C VAL A 122 1.65 -12.03 -13.67
N ALA A 123 2.94 -12.34 -13.87
CA ALA A 123 3.96 -12.38 -12.83
C ALA A 123 4.51 -11.00 -12.44
N ILE A 124 3.71 -9.94 -12.53
CA ILE A 124 4.16 -8.57 -12.23
C ILE A 124 4.78 -8.42 -10.84
N THR A 125 4.25 -9.10 -9.83
CA THR A 125 4.79 -9.03 -8.47
C THR A 125 6.21 -9.55 -8.39
N THR A 126 6.52 -10.65 -9.11
CA THR A 126 7.88 -11.21 -9.17
C THR A 126 8.81 -10.28 -9.93
N ILE A 127 8.36 -9.72 -11.05
CA ILE A 127 9.16 -8.78 -11.86
C ILE A 127 9.48 -7.52 -11.04
N ASP A 128 8.51 -6.94 -10.36
CA ASP A 128 8.70 -5.79 -9.45
C ASP A 128 9.74 -6.09 -8.36
N GLN A 129 9.66 -7.28 -7.74
CA GLN A 129 10.62 -7.67 -6.69
C GLN A 129 12.04 -7.80 -7.22
N LEU A 130 12.20 -8.39 -8.41
CA LEU A 130 13.52 -8.54 -9.05
C LEU A 130 14.09 -7.19 -9.49
N ALA A 131 13.28 -6.30 -10.05
CA ALA A 131 13.67 -4.96 -10.43
C ALA A 131 14.20 -4.16 -9.23
N ARG A 132 13.49 -4.22 -8.10
CA ARG A 132 13.91 -3.58 -6.84
C ARG A 132 15.22 -4.13 -6.30
N LYS A 133 15.39 -5.45 -6.26
CA LYS A 133 16.63 -6.09 -5.79
C LYS A 133 17.83 -5.64 -6.61
N ARG A 134 17.70 -5.61 -7.93
CA ARG A 134 18.79 -5.20 -8.84
C ARG A 134 19.16 -3.73 -8.63
N ARG A 135 18.19 -2.86 -8.41
CA ARG A 135 18.42 -1.43 -8.16
C ARG A 135 19.12 -1.17 -6.82
N VAL A 136 18.75 -1.92 -5.77
CA VAL A 136 19.42 -1.84 -4.47
C VAL A 136 20.88 -2.28 -4.57
N SER A 137 21.16 -3.33 -5.33
CA SER A 137 22.53 -3.85 -5.55
C SER A 137 23.38 -2.91 -6.42
N ALA A 138 22.76 -2.10 -7.28
CA ALA A 138 23.47 -1.17 -8.16
C ALA A 138 23.75 0.21 -7.51
N ARG A 139 23.25 0.49 -6.31
CA ARG A 139 23.61 1.70 -5.57
C ARG A 139 25.05 1.57 -5.06
N PRO A 140 25.98 2.44 -5.46
CA PRO A 140 27.32 2.43 -4.88
C PRO A 140 27.19 2.69 -3.37
N SER A 141 27.85 1.86 -2.56
CA SER A 141 27.97 2.08 -1.14
C SER A 141 28.62 3.46 -0.96
N SER A 142 27.88 4.43 -0.42
CA SER A 142 28.45 5.70 0.00
C SER A 142 29.46 5.38 1.11
N ARG A 143 30.74 5.25 0.76
CA ARG A 143 31.85 5.23 1.73
C ARG A 143 31.68 6.48 2.59
N ARG A 144 31.48 6.28 3.89
CA ARG A 144 31.66 7.34 4.88
C ARG A 144 33.05 7.94 4.63
N PRO A 145 33.19 9.27 4.55
CA PRO A 145 34.53 9.84 4.56
C PRO A 145 35.19 9.48 5.88
N ASP A 146 36.36 8.88 5.77
CA ASP A 146 37.28 8.58 6.86
C ASP A 146 37.50 9.85 7.68
N ARG A 147 37.22 9.78 8.97
CA ARG A 147 37.69 10.80 9.95
C ARG A 147 39.17 10.59 10.11
N ALA A 148 39.94 11.07 9.17
CA ALA A 148 41.37 11.21 9.34
C ALA A 148 41.71 12.59 9.96
N GLY A 149 42.42 12.60 11.05
CA GLY A 149 43.29 13.68 11.46
C GLY A 149 42.76 14.64 12.52
N ARG A 150 42.94 14.29 13.78
CA ARG A 150 43.18 15.27 14.84
C ARG A 150 44.71 15.39 14.98
N PRO A 151 45.33 16.51 14.69
CA PRO A 151 46.70 16.76 15.16
C PRO A 151 46.70 17.14 16.63
N ALA A 152 47.81 16.80 17.28
CA ALA A 152 48.11 17.00 18.67
C ALA A 152 48.19 18.48 19.08
#